data_c8a0e4e57624d0191601af7d2d17a4aa
#
_entry.id   c8a0e4e57624d0191601af7d2d17a4aa
#
_cell.length_a   1.000
_cell.length_b   1.000
_cell.length_c   1.000
_cell.angle_alpha   90.00
_cell.angle_beta   90.00
_cell.angle_gamma   90.00
#
_symmetry.space_group_name_H-M   'P 1'
#
loop_
_entity.id
_entity.type
_entity.pdbx_description
1 polymer ?
#
loop_
_entity_poly.entity_id
_entity_poly.type
_entity_poly.pdbx_seq_one_letter_code
_entity_poly.pdbx_strand_id
1 'polypeptide(L)'
;SEETRKSYPYAFCLTLTYTLDADGKLHMNYKVKNTDTQTIHYQIGTHPGFTCPLEDGEKFEDYVLEFEKEENAGFHSYNTEKLEFDMTTYTKALDHSRVLPINYPLFANDALFFTDLVSKKVALKNPATGKGVEVAYPDFETIAFWTAAATEAPFLCVEPWNGSAIRSDEDNDFM
;
A
#
# COMPACT_ATOMS: atom_id res chain seq x y z
N SER A 1 17.65 -19.09 -1.37
CA SER A 1 18.85 -19.39 -0.53
C SER A 1 18.46 -20.29 0.64
N GLU A 2 19.42 -20.86 1.33
CA GLU A 2 19.16 -21.61 2.57
C GLU A 2 18.56 -20.70 3.66
N GLU A 3 18.99 -19.45 3.72
CA GLU A 3 18.46 -18.47 4.67
C GLU A 3 16.98 -18.17 4.40
N THR A 4 16.61 -17.96 3.15
CA THR A 4 15.20 -17.73 2.76
C THR A 4 14.32 -18.93 3.15
N ARG A 5 14.84 -20.16 3.02
CA ARG A 5 14.10 -21.38 3.33
C ARG A 5 13.83 -21.59 4.83
N LYS A 6 14.54 -20.90 5.72
CA LYS A 6 14.26 -20.95 7.15
C LYS A 6 12.94 -20.27 7.51
N SER A 7 12.60 -19.18 6.79
CA SER A 7 11.38 -18.40 7.02
C SER A 7 10.25 -18.77 6.05
N TYR A 8 10.59 -19.21 4.83
CA TYR A 8 9.64 -19.66 3.82
C TYR A 8 10.18 -20.94 3.17
N PRO A 9 9.70 -22.13 3.60
CA PRO A 9 10.35 -23.42 3.31
C PRO A 9 10.09 -23.98 1.91
N TYR A 10 9.73 -23.15 0.96
CA TYR A 10 9.41 -23.55 -0.42
C TYR A 10 10.46 -23.06 -1.41
N ALA A 11 10.58 -23.78 -2.54
CA ALA A 11 11.41 -23.36 -3.65
C ALA A 11 10.60 -22.52 -4.63
N PHE A 12 11.03 -21.29 -4.87
CA PHE A 12 10.40 -20.37 -5.82
C PHE A 12 11.43 -19.47 -6.49
N CYS A 13 11.02 -18.84 -7.57
CA CYS A 13 11.76 -17.75 -8.21
C CYS A 13 10.85 -16.53 -8.31
N LEU A 14 11.23 -15.44 -7.66
CA LEU A 14 10.59 -14.13 -7.83
C LEU A 14 11.39 -13.34 -8.85
N THR A 15 10.71 -12.86 -9.89
CA THR A 15 11.28 -11.94 -10.88
C THR A 15 10.52 -10.61 -10.77
N LEU A 16 11.25 -9.53 -10.53
CA LEU A 16 10.74 -8.17 -10.57
C LEU A 16 11.28 -7.49 -11.83
N THR A 17 10.38 -6.99 -12.66
CA THR A 17 10.74 -6.31 -13.91
C THR A 17 10.22 -4.88 -13.88
N TYR A 18 11.12 -3.94 -14.07
CA TYR A 18 10.79 -2.52 -14.25
C TYR A 18 10.85 -2.17 -15.74
N THR A 19 9.81 -1.55 -16.24
CA THR A 19 9.75 -1.07 -17.63
C THR A 19 9.24 0.36 -17.65
N LEU A 20 10.04 1.26 -18.19
CA LEU A 20 9.62 2.63 -18.47
C LEU A 20 9.09 2.67 -19.92
N ASP A 21 7.83 3.04 -20.09
CA ASP A 21 7.22 3.14 -21.42
C ASP A 21 7.45 4.53 -22.05
N ALA A 22 7.01 4.66 -23.31
CA ALA A 22 7.18 5.90 -24.07
C ALA A 22 6.33 7.06 -23.52
N ASP A 23 5.29 6.77 -22.75
CA ASP A 23 4.40 7.76 -22.11
C ASP A 23 4.94 8.18 -20.74
N GLY A 24 6.12 7.69 -20.33
CA GLY A 24 6.76 7.98 -19.05
C GLY A 24 6.17 7.22 -17.87
N LYS A 25 5.42 6.15 -18.11
CA LYS A 25 4.90 5.30 -17.04
C LYS A 25 5.90 4.21 -16.67
N LEU A 26 6.11 4.05 -15.38
CA LEU A 26 6.91 2.96 -14.82
C LEU A 26 6.02 1.78 -14.48
N HIS A 27 6.22 0.68 -15.19
CA HIS A 27 5.55 -0.60 -14.91
C HIS A 27 6.44 -1.45 -13.99
N MET A 28 5.86 -1.96 -12.90
CA MET A 28 6.51 -2.89 -11.97
C MET A 28 5.78 -4.22 -12.03
N ASN A 29 6.40 -5.22 -12.68
CA ASN A 29 5.81 -6.54 -12.87
C ASN A 29 6.47 -7.55 -11.93
N TYR A 30 5.65 -8.22 -11.14
CA TYR A 30 6.04 -9.27 -10.20
C TYR A 30 5.65 -10.63 -10.77
N LYS A 31 6.62 -11.51 -10.94
CA LYS A 31 6.39 -12.87 -11.41
C LYS A 31 6.92 -13.87 -10.39
N VAL A 32 6.01 -14.57 -9.73
CA VAL A 32 6.33 -15.70 -8.85
C VAL A 32 6.22 -16.99 -9.65
N LYS A 33 7.32 -17.73 -9.73
CA LYS A 33 7.36 -19.05 -10.33
C LYS A 33 7.59 -20.08 -9.24
N ASN A 34 6.63 -21.00 -9.06
CA ASN A 34 6.83 -22.18 -8.24
C ASN A 34 7.89 -23.08 -8.90
N THR A 35 8.97 -23.36 -8.18
CA THR A 35 10.03 -24.29 -8.58
C THR A 35 10.15 -25.47 -7.61
N ASP A 36 9.19 -25.57 -6.67
CA ASP A 36 9.06 -26.70 -5.77
C ASP A 36 8.31 -27.86 -6.42
N THR A 37 8.27 -29.01 -5.75
CA THR A 37 7.50 -30.19 -6.16
C THR A 37 6.08 -30.20 -5.62
N GLN A 38 5.76 -29.29 -4.71
CA GLN A 38 4.44 -29.13 -4.08
C GLN A 38 3.82 -27.78 -4.41
N THR A 39 2.53 -27.63 -4.17
CA THR A 39 1.83 -26.34 -4.23
C THR A 39 2.45 -25.39 -3.19
N ILE A 40 2.67 -24.14 -3.59
CA ILE A 40 3.10 -23.09 -2.67
C ILE A 40 1.99 -22.06 -2.54
N HIS A 41 1.77 -21.58 -1.33
CA HIS A 41 0.89 -20.46 -1.02
C HIS A 41 1.76 -19.27 -0.65
N TYR A 42 1.39 -18.08 -1.12
CA TYR A 42 2.18 -16.88 -0.84
C TYR A 42 1.29 -15.64 -0.85
N GLN A 43 1.72 -14.64 -0.13
CA GLN A 43 1.24 -13.27 -0.24
C GLN A 43 2.36 -12.41 -0.83
N ILE A 44 2.01 -11.33 -1.49
CA ILE A 44 2.96 -10.39 -2.05
C ILE A 44 2.46 -8.97 -1.86
N GLY A 45 3.29 -8.12 -1.27
CA GLY A 45 3.05 -6.70 -1.14
C GLY A 45 4.17 -5.89 -1.78
N THR A 46 3.86 -4.66 -2.11
CA THR A 46 4.82 -3.69 -2.62
C THR A 46 4.90 -2.51 -1.67
N HIS A 47 6.03 -1.81 -1.64
CA HIS A 47 6.24 -0.70 -0.70
C HIS A 47 6.93 0.50 -1.37
N PRO A 48 6.43 1.00 -2.52
CA PRO A 48 7.00 2.18 -3.16
C PRO A 48 6.72 3.44 -2.36
N GLY A 49 7.76 4.23 -2.09
CA GLY A 49 7.68 5.54 -1.47
C GLY A 49 7.82 6.65 -2.51
N PHE A 50 7.01 7.68 -2.38
CA PHE A 50 7.01 8.85 -3.24
C PHE A 50 7.32 10.10 -2.42
N THR A 51 8.19 10.97 -2.90
CA THR A 51 8.44 12.27 -2.28
C THR A 51 7.12 13.03 -2.14
N CYS A 52 6.87 13.57 -0.95
CA CYS A 52 5.72 14.42 -0.65
C CYS A 52 6.12 15.39 0.46
N PRO A 53 6.12 16.71 0.20
CA PRO A 53 5.70 17.39 -1.03
C PRO A 53 6.63 17.13 -2.23
N LEU A 54 6.12 17.35 -3.45
CA LEU A 54 6.90 17.20 -4.70
C LEU A 54 7.70 18.45 -5.06
N GLU A 55 7.23 19.62 -4.66
CA GLU A 55 7.81 20.91 -5.04
C GLU A 55 8.28 21.68 -3.80
N ASP A 56 9.32 22.46 -3.97
CA ASP A 56 9.84 23.35 -2.92
C ASP A 56 8.78 24.37 -2.50
N GLY A 57 8.59 24.52 -1.18
CA GLY A 57 7.65 25.46 -0.59
C GLY A 57 6.22 24.93 -0.39
N GLU A 58 5.91 23.75 -0.90
CA GLU A 58 4.68 23.03 -0.59
C GLU A 58 4.81 22.27 0.74
N LYS A 59 3.69 21.87 1.33
CA LYS A 59 3.62 21.10 2.56
C LYS A 59 2.98 19.74 2.29
N PHE A 60 3.25 18.78 3.16
CA PHE A 60 2.62 17.45 3.11
C PHE A 60 1.09 17.54 3.11
N GLU A 61 0.53 18.46 3.89
CA GLU A 61 -0.91 18.72 4.03
C GLU A 61 -1.54 19.40 2.81
N ASP A 62 -0.75 19.90 1.88
CA ASP A 62 -1.26 20.44 0.61
C ASP A 62 -1.66 19.33 -0.36
N TYR A 63 -1.36 18.06 0.00
CA TYR A 63 -1.60 16.90 -0.82
C TYR A 63 -2.83 16.11 -0.35
N VAL A 64 -3.38 15.36 -1.31
CA VAL A 64 -4.49 14.45 -1.07
C VAL A 64 -4.23 13.11 -1.77
N LEU A 65 -4.89 12.07 -1.27
CA LEU A 65 -5.11 10.83 -2.04
C LEU A 65 -6.43 10.98 -2.80
N GLU A 66 -6.37 10.99 -4.13
CA GLU A 66 -7.55 11.01 -4.97
C GLU A 66 -7.75 9.65 -5.64
N PHE A 67 -8.84 8.99 -5.32
CA PHE A 67 -9.21 7.68 -5.83
C PHE A 67 -9.90 7.79 -7.19
N GLU A 68 -9.79 6.73 -8.00
CA GLU A 68 -10.40 6.64 -9.32
C GLU A 68 -11.94 6.78 -9.26
N LYS A 69 -12.56 6.18 -8.24
CA LYS A 69 -14.01 6.13 -8.03
C LYS A 69 -14.39 6.78 -6.71
N GLU A 70 -15.66 7.08 -6.58
CA GLU A 70 -16.25 7.43 -5.29
C GLU A 70 -16.18 6.23 -4.36
N GLU A 71 -15.66 6.44 -3.16
CA GLU A 71 -15.44 5.43 -2.14
C GLU A 71 -16.33 5.66 -0.93
N ASN A 72 -16.73 4.57 -0.31
CA ASN A 72 -17.43 4.56 0.96
C ASN A 72 -16.68 3.62 1.90
N ALA A 73 -15.45 3.97 2.27
CA ALA A 73 -14.44 3.09 2.81
C ALA A 73 -13.75 3.66 4.06
N GLY A 74 -13.08 2.79 4.77
CA GLY A 74 -12.27 3.14 5.93
C GLY A 74 -11.06 2.23 6.06
N PHE A 75 -10.31 2.43 7.12
CA PHE A 75 -9.09 1.66 7.37
C PHE A 75 -9.09 1.03 8.77
N HIS A 76 -8.31 -0.02 8.91
CA HIS A 76 -8.00 -0.68 10.17
C HIS A 76 -6.71 -0.12 10.74
N SER A 77 -6.65 0.01 12.06
CA SER A 77 -5.48 0.53 12.76
C SER A 77 -4.42 -0.56 12.96
N TYR A 78 -3.16 -0.16 12.88
CA TYR A 78 -2.04 -1.03 13.20
C TYR A 78 -1.80 -1.05 14.71
N ASN A 79 -1.65 -2.24 15.29
CA ASN A 79 -1.27 -2.44 16.68
C ASN A 79 0.25 -2.62 16.76
N THR A 80 0.96 -1.58 17.20
CA THR A 80 2.43 -1.56 17.27
C THR A 80 3.00 -2.47 18.36
N GLU A 81 2.21 -2.86 19.36
CA GLU A 81 2.66 -3.80 20.40
C GLU A 81 2.60 -5.25 19.91
N LYS A 82 1.55 -5.60 19.19
CA LYS A 82 1.35 -6.96 18.64
C LYS A 82 1.93 -7.13 17.24
N LEU A 83 2.27 -6.04 16.56
CA LEU A 83 2.76 -5.99 15.18
C LEU A 83 1.76 -6.58 14.17
N GLU A 84 0.48 -6.24 14.33
CA GLU A 84 -0.62 -6.73 13.51
C GLU A 84 -1.64 -5.62 13.20
N PHE A 85 -2.41 -5.74 12.13
CA PHE A 85 -3.60 -4.91 11.93
C PHE A 85 -4.74 -5.41 12.83
N ASP A 86 -5.28 -4.52 13.65
CA ASP A 86 -6.43 -4.82 14.52
C ASP A 86 -7.73 -4.72 13.71
N MET A 87 -8.22 -5.87 13.25
CA MET A 87 -9.43 -5.95 12.44
C MET A 87 -10.71 -5.66 13.21
N THR A 88 -10.63 -5.51 14.54
CA THR A 88 -11.76 -5.03 15.36
C THR A 88 -11.91 -3.51 15.32
N THR A 89 -10.87 -2.78 14.88
CA THR A 89 -10.91 -1.34 14.66
C THR A 89 -11.35 -1.04 13.23
N TYR A 90 -12.14 0.03 13.06
CA TYR A 90 -12.48 0.54 11.75
C TYR A 90 -12.74 2.05 11.85
N THR A 91 -11.97 2.81 11.11
CA THR A 91 -12.13 4.25 11.01
C THR A 91 -12.63 4.61 9.62
N LYS A 92 -13.86 5.13 9.53
CA LYS A 92 -14.42 5.64 8.27
C LYS A 92 -13.60 6.83 7.80
N ALA A 93 -12.99 6.73 6.62
CA ALA A 93 -12.13 7.76 6.04
C ALA A 93 -12.74 8.44 4.82
N LEU A 94 -13.54 7.70 4.07
CA LEU A 94 -14.21 8.16 2.85
C LEU A 94 -15.72 7.91 2.99
N ASP A 95 -16.50 8.94 2.81
CA ASP A 95 -17.96 8.88 2.82
C ASP A 95 -18.50 9.50 1.52
N HIS A 96 -18.79 8.63 0.55
CA HIS A 96 -19.17 9.03 -0.80
C HIS A 96 -18.19 10.07 -1.40
N SER A 97 -16.90 9.82 -1.23
CA SER A 97 -15.84 10.74 -1.60
C SER A 97 -14.75 10.03 -2.41
N ARG A 98 -14.16 10.78 -3.34
CA ARG A 98 -12.95 10.35 -4.07
C ARG A 98 -11.67 10.87 -3.42
N VAL A 99 -11.77 11.75 -2.41
CA VAL A 99 -10.64 12.51 -1.91
C VAL A 99 -10.46 12.27 -0.42
N LEU A 100 -9.27 11.85 -0.03
CA LEU A 100 -8.80 11.76 1.34
C LEU A 100 -7.66 12.78 1.54
N PRO A 101 -7.91 13.89 2.26
CA PRO A 101 -6.84 14.79 2.68
C PRO A 101 -5.84 14.08 3.58
N ILE A 102 -4.54 14.33 3.38
CA ILE A 102 -3.50 13.74 4.21
C ILE A 102 -2.87 14.76 5.15
N ASN A 103 -2.46 14.29 6.30
CA ASN A 103 -1.67 15.02 7.29
C ASN A 103 -0.92 14.02 8.16
N TYR A 104 0.14 14.43 8.84
CA TYR A 104 0.92 13.52 9.69
C TYR A 104 0.10 12.88 10.83
N PRO A 105 -0.81 13.58 11.53
CA PRO A 105 -1.66 12.98 12.56
C PRO A 105 -2.50 11.79 12.07
N LEU A 106 -2.88 11.75 10.79
CA LEU A 106 -3.64 10.64 10.21
C LEU A 106 -2.85 9.31 10.30
N PHE A 107 -1.52 9.39 10.25
CA PHE A 107 -0.60 8.25 10.29
C PHE A 107 0.05 8.03 11.68
N ALA A 108 -0.52 8.62 12.75
CA ALA A 108 0.04 8.53 14.09
C ALA A 108 0.09 7.08 14.63
N ASN A 109 -0.80 6.22 14.15
CA ASN A 109 -0.88 4.80 14.50
C ASN A 109 -0.34 3.89 13.37
N ASP A 110 0.72 4.35 12.66
CA ASP A 110 1.34 3.65 11.55
C ASP A 110 0.51 3.66 10.25
N ALA A 111 0.45 2.57 9.49
CA ALA A 111 -0.17 2.50 8.18
C ALA A 111 -1.70 2.54 8.23
N LEU A 112 -2.30 3.11 7.19
CA LEU A 112 -3.73 3.05 6.92
C LEU A 112 -4.00 1.87 5.98
N PHE A 113 -4.57 0.80 6.48
CA PHE A 113 -4.82 -0.40 5.71
C PHE A 113 -6.28 -0.49 5.25
N PHE A 114 -6.50 -0.40 3.94
CA PHE A 114 -7.80 -0.46 3.29
C PHE A 114 -8.02 -1.82 2.63
N THR A 115 -9.15 -2.44 2.94
CA THR A 115 -9.57 -3.74 2.39
C THR A 115 -10.82 -3.65 1.53
N ASP A 116 -11.50 -2.51 1.51
CA ASP A 116 -12.85 -2.35 0.96
C ASP A 116 -12.96 -1.30 -0.16
N LEU A 117 -11.82 -0.84 -0.71
CA LEU A 117 -11.81 0.09 -1.84
C LEU A 117 -12.25 -0.58 -3.15
N VAL A 118 -13.10 0.11 -3.91
CA VAL A 118 -13.50 -0.32 -5.25
C VAL A 118 -12.61 0.25 -6.36
N SER A 119 -11.82 1.27 -6.05
CA SER A 119 -10.79 1.82 -6.95
C SER A 119 -9.61 0.87 -7.06
N LYS A 120 -9.02 0.83 -8.24
CA LYS A 120 -7.74 0.16 -8.52
C LYS A 120 -6.67 1.14 -8.99
N LYS A 121 -6.92 2.42 -8.69
CA LYS A 121 -6.02 3.51 -9.00
C LYS A 121 -6.20 4.64 -7.99
N VAL A 122 -5.10 5.23 -7.55
CA VAL A 122 -5.06 6.37 -6.64
C VAL A 122 -3.98 7.34 -7.08
N ALA A 123 -4.23 8.63 -6.94
CA ALA A 123 -3.24 9.68 -7.16
C ALA A 123 -2.89 10.37 -5.84
N LEU A 124 -1.61 10.43 -5.52
CA LEU A 124 -1.05 11.36 -4.54
C LEU A 124 -0.78 12.67 -5.26
N LYS A 125 -1.54 13.71 -4.99
CA LYS A 125 -1.41 14.98 -5.72
C LYS A 125 -1.73 16.20 -4.89
N ASN A 126 -1.17 17.34 -5.30
CA ASN A 126 -1.59 18.65 -4.81
C ASN A 126 -2.77 19.15 -5.69
N PRO A 127 -3.99 19.29 -5.15
CA PRO A 127 -5.16 19.70 -5.92
C PRO A 127 -5.07 21.14 -6.44
N ALA A 128 -4.28 22.00 -5.81
CA ALA A 128 -4.13 23.39 -6.26
C ALA A 128 -3.27 23.48 -7.55
N THR A 129 -2.25 22.63 -7.69
CA THR A 129 -1.35 22.64 -8.84
C THR A 129 -1.68 21.55 -9.86
N GLY A 130 -2.40 20.51 -9.45
CA GLY A 130 -2.67 19.31 -10.22
C GLY A 130 -1.47 18.37 -10.36
N LYS A 131 -0.30 18.72 -9.80
CA LYS A 131 0.91 17.89 -9.85
C LYS A 131 0.79 16.72 -8.87
N GLY A 132 1.31 15.57 -9.26
CA GLY A 132 1.26 14.37 -8.43
C GLY A 132 1.79 13.14 -9.13
N VAL A 133 1.64 12.00 -8.46
CA VAL A 133 1.92 10.67 -9.00
C VAL A 133 0.67 9.82 -8.92
N GLU A 134 0.38 9.10 -9.99
CA GLU A 134 -0.73 8.15 -10.03
C GLU A 134 -0.20 6.72 -9.96
N VAL A 135 -0.77 5.91 -9.08
CA VAL A 135 -0.46 4.49 -8.91
C VAL A 135 -1.68 3.67 -9.31
N ALA A 136 -1.54 2.84 -10.34
CA ALA A 136 -2.54 1.86 -10.74
C ALA A 136 -2.11 0.47 -10.26
N TYR A 137 -3.04 -0.26 -9.65
CA TYR A 137 -2.80 -1.57 -9.03
C TYR A 137 -3.93 -2.58 -9.32
N PRO A 138 -4.22 -2.85 -10.63
CA PRO A 138 -5.39 -3.64 -11.01
C PRO A 138 -5.33 -5.08 -10.51
N ASP A 139 -4.13 -5.62 -10.30
CA ASP A 139 -3.88 -7.00 -9.92
C ASP A 139 -3.74 -7.20 -8.39
N PHE A 140 -3.90 -6.12 -7.60
CA PHE A 140 -3.79 -6.18 -6.15
C PHE A 140 -5.15 -5.95 -5.48
N GLU A 141 -5.40 -6.65 -4.38
CA GLU A 141 -6.70 -6.66 -3.71
C GLU A 141 -6.85 -5.53 -2.69
N THR A 142 -5.79 -5.29 -1.92
CA THR A 142 -5.76 -4.34 -0.81
C THR A 142 -4.68 -3.28 -1.05
N ILE A 143 -4.72 -2.22 -0.26
CA ILE A 143 -3.72 -1.16 -0.32
C ILE A 143 -3.50 -0.57 1.07
N ALA A 144 -2.24 -0.27 1.38
CA ALA A 144 -1.88 0.51 2.54
C ALA A 144 -1.23 1.84 2.14
N PHE A 145 -1.34 2.83 3.01
CA PHE A 145 -0.65 4.11 2.91
C PHE A 145 0.13 4.35 4.18
N TRP A 146 1.37 4.79 4.07
CA TRP A 146 2.23 4.98 5.21
C TRP A 146 3.23 6.13 5.03
N THR A 147 3.52 6.82 6.13
CA THR A 147 4.66 7.72 6.25
C THR A 147 5.22 7.64 7.67
N ALA A 148 6.49 8.00 7.86
CA ALA A 148 7.09 8.11 9.17
C ALA A 148 6.63 9.40 9.88
N ALA A 149 5.37 9.42 10.33
CA ALA A 149 4.66 10.58 10.85
C ALA A 149 5.37 11.22 12.07
N ALA A 150 5.96 10.40 12.94
CA ALA A 150 6.65 10.89 14.14
C ALA A 150 7.86 11.79 13.83
N THR A 151 8.43 11.69 12.64
CA THR A 151 9.56 12.50 12.16
C THR A 151 9.15 13.49 11.05
N GLU A 152 7.86 13.56 10.73
CA GLU A 152 7.33 14.37 9.62
C GLU A 152 8.13 14.13 8.33
N ALA A 153 8.36 12.85 8.02
CA ALA A 153 9.20 12.47 6.88
C ALA A 153 8.56 12.92 5.55
N PRO A 154 9.32 13.49 4.62
CA PRO A 154 8.80 14.11 3.39
C PRO A 154 8.54 13.06 2.29
N PHE A 155 7.74 12.06 2.59
CA PHE A 155 7.32 11.04 1.62
C PHE A 155 5.99 10.41 2.03
N LEU A 156 5.33 9.75 1.08
CA LEU A 156 4.22 8.84 1.32
C LEU A 156 4.45 7.54 0.57
N CYS A 157 4.30 6.42 1.25
CA CYS A 157 4.26 5.10 0.64
C CYS A 157 2.83 4.78 0.18
N VAL A 158 2.72 4.21 -1.01
CA VAL A 158 1.48 3.72 -1.61
C VAL A 158 1.67 2.24 -1.90
N GLU A 159 1.08 1.38 -1.11
CA GLU A 159 1.46 -0.02 -0.94
C GLU A 159 0.36 -0.99 -1.37
N PRO A 160 0.25 -1.33 -2.66
CA PRO A 160 -0.63 -2.41 -3.11
C PRO A 160 -0.19 -3.80 -2.61
N TRP A 161 -1.18 -4.61 -2.18
CA TRP A 161 -0.94 -5.94 -1.62
C TRP A 161 -1.92 -6.98 -2.16
N ASN A 162 -1.44 -8.18 -2.44
CA ASN A 162 -2.21 -9.42 -2.55
C ASN A 162 -2.01 -10.21 -1.27
N GLY A 163 -3.07 -10.31 -0.48
CA GLY A 163 -3.03 -10.67 0.91
C GLY A 163 -2.93 -9.44 1.80
N SER A 164 -2.35 -9.59 2.97
CA SER A 164 -2.18 -8.52 3.95
C SER A 164 -0.89 -8.69 4.75
N ALA A 165 -0.50 -7.67 5.51
CA ALA A 165 0.33 -7.90 6.68
C ALA A 165 -0.46 -8.72 7.72
N ILE A 166 0.19 -9.16 8.79
CA ILE A 166 -0.44 -9.93 9.86
C ILE A 166 -1.69 -9.19 10.37
N ARG A 167 -2.79 -9.90 10.50
CA ARG A 167 -4.08 -9.40 10.97
C ARG A 167 -4.50 -10.12 12.24
N SER A 168 -5.23 -9.44 13.11
CA SER A 168 -5.71 -10.00 14.39
C SER A 168 -6.75 -11.12 14.24
N ASP A 169 -7.33 -11.28 13.06
CA ASP A 169 -8.34 -12.30 12.73
C ASP A 169 -7.79 -13.49 11.91
N GLU A 170 -6.47 -13.54 11.70
CA GLU A 170 -5.81 -14.66 11.00
C GLU A 170 -5.65 -15.86 11.91
N ASP A 171 -5.83 -17.05 11.35
CA ASP A 171 -5.56 -18.34 12.00
C ASP A 171 -4.13 -18.85 11.75
N ASN A 172 -3.32 -18.09 11.00
CA ASN A 172 -1.97 -18.43 10.55
C ASN A 172 -1.91 -19.66 9.63
N ASP A 173 -3.02 -20.01 9.00
CA ASP A 173 -3.09 -21.03 7.97
C ASP A 173 -3.30 -20.40 6.59
N PHE A 174 -2.52 -20.78 5.60
CA PHE A 174 -2.63 -20.33 4.22
C PHE A 174 -3.52 -21.24 3.35
N MET A 175 -4.20 -22.22 3.94
CA MET A 175 -5.03 -23.20 3.21
C MET A 175 -6.52 -22.92 3.30
#